data_06039cff631d93e39e3359a98770ebfb
#
_entry.id   06039cff631d93e39e3359a98770ebfb
#
_cell.length_a   1.000
_cell.length_b   1.000
_cell.length_c   1.000
_cell.angle_alpha   90.00
_cell.angle_beta   90.00
_cell.angle_gamma   90.00
#
_symmetry.space_group_name_H-M   'P 1'
#
loop_
_entity.id
_entity.type
_entity.pdbx_description
1 polymer ?
#
loop_
_entity_poly.entity_id
_entity_poly.type
_entity_poly.pdbx_seq_one_letter_code
_entity_poly.pdbx_strand_id
1 'polypeptide(L)'
;MRKKSVFYLVLFISMTALFLIQGRIETKTAMQHTPLPKDDKTLTLVTYNIRGGRDDAGDADPVAIADELRMTDADIIALQEVDNGLPRSDFADQAKIIADKLQMNYVFAPAINFLVGTYGNALLSRYPILSSTSVDLPYHLEPRSLLQVEVDLGGEELTVFTTHLGLKKSERIKQFEYLYDYLEDYTGEPVIFIGDFNTRADDPLFTPVRTLLQDPLFKRKQRLLTISGKVTYGTIDHIFLSPHFNYVYAYAPSFGRSDHFPVSMRVVLETGKKEKSASSNR
;
A
#
# COMPACT_ATOMS: atom_id res chain seq x y z
N MET A 1 33.78 38.22 -1.29
CA MET A 1 32.38 37.90 -0.95
C MET A 1 31.47 37.49 -2.16
N ARG A 2 31.80 37.82 -3.39
CA ARG A 2 30.97 37.49 -4.58
C ARG A 2 30.94 36.01 -5.02
N LYS A 3 31.99 35.22 -4.74
CA LYS A 3 32.04 33.80 -5.21
C LYS A 3 31.16 32.83 -4.43
N LYS A 4 30.88 33.10 -3.14
CA LYS A 4 29.98 32.26 -2.33
C LYS A 4 28.52 32.41 -2.68
N SER A 5 28.08 33.63 -3.03
CA SER A 5 26.69 33.90 -3.42
C SER A 5 26.30 33.25 -4.75
N VAL A 6 27.25 33.12 -5.69
CA VAL A 6 27.00 32.47 -6.99
C VAL A 6 26.89 30.96 -6.80
N PHE A 7 27.69 30.37 -5.87
CA PHE A 7 27.64 28.94 -5.59
C PHE A 7 26.29 28.52 -4.96
N TYR A 8 25.77 29.31 -4.02
CA TYR A 8 24.45 29.04 -3.42
C TYR A 8 23.31 29.26 -4.41
N LEU A 9 23.41 30.22 -5.32
CA LEU A 9 22.41 30.45 -6.36
C LEU A 9 22.37 29.28 -7.37
N VAL A 10 23.51 28.74 -7.76
CA VAL A 10 23.61 27.58 -8.66
C VAL A 10 23.09 26.31 -7.94
N LEU A 11 23.39 26.14 -6.65
CA LEU A 11 22.85 25.01 -5.86
C LEU A 11 21.33 25.13 -5.70
N PHE A 12 20.80 26.34 -5.50
CA PHE A 12 19.35 26.58 -5.36
C PHE A 12 18.61 26.38 -6.68
N ILE A 13 19.19 26.82 -7.80
CA ILE A 13 18.62 26.62 -9.16
C ILE A 13 18.69 25.13 -9.54
N SER A 14 19.74 24.39 -9.17
CA SER A 14 19.81 22.94 -9.40
C SER A 14 18.80 22.17 -8.57
N MET A 15 18.54 22.57 -7.33
CA MET A 15 17.49 21.96 -6.49
C MET A 15 16.08 22.29 -7.01
N THR A 16 15.81 23.51 -7.47
CA THR A 16 14.50 23.85 -8.05
C THR A 16 14.27 23.23 -9.43
N ALA A 17 15.32 23.07 -10.24
CA ALA A 17 15.21 22.35 -11.52
C ALA A 17 14.99 20.83 -11.32
N LEU A 18 15.52 20.24 -10.24
CA LEU A 18 15.25 18.84 -9.91
C LEU A 18 13.78 18.60 -9.46
N PHE A 19 13.12 19.61 -8.90
CA PHE A 19 11.70 19.53 -8.50
C PHE A 19 10.72 19.68 -9.68
N LEU A 20 11.16 20.17 -10.85
CA LEU A 20 10.30 20.40 -12.01
C LEU A 20 10.31 19.24 -13.03
N ILE A 21 11.08 18.18 -12.80
CA ILE A 21 11.05 16.95 -13.60
C ILE A 21 10.28 15.86 -12.82
N GLN A 22 9.09 16.18 -12.34
CA GLN A 22 8.11 15.16 -11.94
C GLN A 22 7.33 14.70 -13.17
N GLY A 23 8.02 14.02 -14.07
CA GLY A 23 7.41 13.14 -15.05
C GLY A 23 6.96 11.86 -14.35
N ARG A 24 5.90 11.22 -14.84
CA ARG A 24 5.38 9.92 -14.41
C ARG A 24 6.49 9.04 -13.85
N ILE A 25 6.41 8.73 -12.54
CA ILE A 25 7.35 7.83 -11.89
C ILE A 25 7.07 6.44 -12.44
N GLU A 26 8.01 5.88 -13.21
CA GLU A 26 7.89 4.52 -13.70
C GLU A 26 7.89 3.55 -12.52
N THR A 27 6.83 2.77 -12.39
CA THR A 27 6.78 1.64 -11.46
C THR A 27 7.74 0.56 -11.94
N LYS A 28 8.57 0.03 -11.04
CA LYS A 28 9.38 -1.15 -11.35
C LYS A 28 8.50 -2.39 -11.20
N THR A 29 8.20 -3.05 -12.31
CA THR A 29 7.55 -4.36 -12.31
C THR A 29 8.60 -5.42 -12.61
N ALA A 30 8.69 -6.48 -11.82
CA ALA A 30 9.60 -7.57 -12.08
C ALA A 30 8.96 -8.94 -11.85
N MET A 31 9.36 -9.85 -12.70
CA MET A 31 9.22 -11.30 -12.78
C MET A 31 7.83 -11.88 -12.48
N GLN A 32 7.32 -12.57 -13.49
CA GLN A 32 6.12 -13.42 -13.38
C GLN A 32 6.54 -14.76 -12.76
N HIS A 33 6.18 -14.99 -11.51
CA HIS A 33 6.12 -16.33 -10.96
C HIS A 33 4.83 -16.99 -11.45
N THR A 34 4.89 -18.26 -11.86
CA THR A 34 3.68 -19.00 -12.22
C THR A 34 2.90 -19.30 -10.95
N PRO A 35 1.65 -18.82 -10.80
CA PRO A 35 0.90 -19.04 -9.59
C PRO A 35 0.58 -20.53 -9.41
N LEU A 36 0.60 -20.98 -8.14
CA LEU A 36 -0.02 -22.25 -7.78
C LEU A 36 -1.52 -21.99 -7.65
N PRO A 37 -2.39 -22.66 -8.44
CA PRO A 37 -3.82 -22.48 -8.30
C PRO A 37 -4.28 -22.91 -6.91
N LYS A 38 -4.88 -21.98 -6.15
CA LYS A 38 -5.74 -22.34 -5.02
C LYS A 38 -7.13 -22.59 -5.61
N ASP A 39 -7.70 -23.75 -5.32
CA ASP A 39 -9.01 -24.18 -5.86
C ASP A 39 -10.20 -23.42 -5.29
N ASP A 40 -9.98 -22.51 -4.37
CA ASP A 40 -11.03 -21.71 -3.76
C ASP A 40 -10.79 -20.22 -4.04
N LYS A 41 -11.87 -19.48 -4.16
CA LYS A 41 -11.89 -18.03 -4.34
C LYS A 41 -11.53 -17.27 -3.04
N THR A 42 -10.83 -17.93 -2.17
CA THR A 42 -10.41 -17.42 -0.88
C THR A 42 -9.05 -16.74 -1.02
N LEU A 43 -8.97 -15.48 -0.60
CA LEU A 43 -7.74 -14.69 -0.60
C LEU A 43 -7.34 -14.35 0.83
N THR A 44 -6.05 -14.40 1.10
CA THR A 44 -5.43 -13.82 2.29
C THR A 44 -4.71 -12.54 1.91
N LEU A 45 -5.18 -11.42 2.46
CA LEU A 45 -4.66 -10.07 2.23
C LEU A 45 -3.82 -9.65 3.42
N VAL A 46 -2.69 -9.00 3.17
CA VAL A 46 -1.85 -8.45 4.23
C VAL A 46 -1.45 -7.02 3.92
N THR A 47 -1.52 -6.12 4.91
CA THR A 47 -0.83 -4.83 4.89
C THR A 47 0.21 -4.78 6.00
N TYR A 48 1.39 -4.24 5.69
CA TYR A 48 2.48 -4.13 6.63
C TYR A 48 3.37 -2.92 6.32
N ASN A 49 3.35 -1.92 7.19
CA ASN A 49 4.38 -0.88 7.19
C ASN A 49 5.66 -1.49 7.76
N ILE A 50 6.68 -1.67 6.92
CA ILE A 50 7.92 -2.38 7.29
C ILE A 50 9.03 -1.49 7.86
N ARG A 51 8.79 -0.17 7.98
CA ARG A 51 9.76 0.79 8.52
C ARG A 51 11.15 0.69 7.86
N GLY A 52 11.21 0.47 6.53
CA GLY A 52 12.48 0.18 5.83
C GLY A 52 13.13 -1.13 6.24
N GLY A 53 12.35 -2.12 6.68
CA GLY A 53 12.82 -3.43 7.16
C GLY A 53 13.58 -3.37 8.48
N ARG A 54 13.52 -2.24 9.22
CA ARG A 54 14.36 -1.95 10.40
C ARG A 54 13.68 -2.34 11.70
N ASP A 55 14.50 -2.89 12.60
CA ASP A 55 14.12 -3.10 14.00
C ASP A 55 14.32 -1.85 14.88
N ASP A 56 14.16 -2.00 16.19
CA ASP A 56 14.36 -0.91 17.14
C ASP A 56 15.83 -0.49 17.31
N ALA A 57 16.79 -1.34 16.92
CA ALA A 57 18.21 -1.01 16.87
C ALA A 57 18.57 -0.22 15.60
N GLY A 58 17.66 -0.22 14.61
CA GLY A 58 17.84 0.45 13.31
C GLY A 58 18.41 -0.47 12.23
N ASP A 59 18.61 -1.75 12.53
CA ASP A 59 19.19 -2.73 11.60
C ASP A 59 18.13 -3.19 10.59
N ALA A 60 18.42 -3.02 9.30
CA ALA A 60 17.51 -3.41 8.22
C ALA A 60 17.74 -4.86 7.80
N ASP A 61 16.66 -5.66 7.77
CA ASP A 61 16.70 -7.05 7.32
C ASP A 61 15.42 -7.42 6.53
N PRO A 62 15.41 -7.22 5.21
CA PRO A 62 14.28 -7.58 4.38
C PRO A 62 14.02 -9.09 4.30
N VAL A 63 15.03 -9.94 4.61
CA VAL A 63 14.85 -11.39 4.66
C VAL A 63 14.02 -11.78 5.88
N ALA A 64 14.28 -11.19 7.04
CA ALA A 64 13.49 -11.40 8.24
C ALA A 64 12.03 -10.91 8.04
N ILE A 65 11.81 -9.78 7.37
CA ILE A 65 10.46 -9.34 6.97
C ILE A 65 9.76 -10.39 6.09
N ALA A 66 10.47 -10.97 5.13
CA ALA A 66 9.90 -12.03 4.29
C ALA A 66 9.54 -13.28 5.11
N ASP A 67 10.36 -13.65 6.10
CA ASP A 67 10.07 -14.79 6.97
C ASP A 67 8.84 -14.54 7.88
N GLU A 68 8.65 -13.32 8.37
CA GLU A 68 7.43 -12.91 9.07
C GLU A 68 6.19 -13.00 8.17
N LEU A 69 6.29 -12.48 6.95
CA LEU A 69 5.19 -12.50 5.97
C LEU A 69 4.84 -13.92 5.51
N ARG A 70 5.82 -14.82 5.41
CA ARG A 70 5.58 -16.23 5.03
C ARG A 70 4.63 -16.94 5.99
N MET A 71 4.65 -16.57 7.27
CA MET A 71 3.75 -17.15 8.27
C MET A 71 2.28 -16.75 8.08
N THR A 72 2.00 -15.71 7.30
CA THR A 72 0.63 -15.27 7.02
C THR A 72 -0.05 -16.05 5.89
N ASP A 73 0.73 -16.79 5.08
CA ASP A 73 0.28 -17.46 3.84
C ASP A 73 -0.53 -16.51 2.92
N ALA A 74 -0.07 -15.26 2.82
CA ALA A 74 -0.74 -14.23 2.08
C ALA A 74 -0.74 -14.47 0.57
N ASP A 75 -1.82 -14.09 -0.09
CA ASP A 75 -1.97 -14.09 -1.54
C ASP A 75 -1.63 -12.72 -2.13
N ILE A 76 -1.96 -11.65 -1.41
CA ILE A 76 -1.67 -10.26 -1.76
C ILE A 76 -1.10 -9.55 -0.53
N ILE A 77 0.02 -8.86 -0.70
CA ILE A 77 0.71 -8.13 0.37
C ILE A 77 0.96 -6.69 -0.08
N ALA A 78 0.45 -5.74 0.69
CA ALA A 78 0.76 -4.33 0.53
C ALA A 78 1.79 -3.91 1.58
N LEU A 79 2.93 -3.38 1.12
CA LEU A 79 4.01 -2.92 1.98
C LEU A 79 4.12 -1.40 1.91
N GLN A 80 4.29 -0.76 3.06
CA GLN A 80 4.57 0.65 3.18
C GLN A 80 5.97 0.84 3.77
N GLU A 81 6.55 2.02 3.57
CA GLU A 81 7.91 2.35 4.00
C GLU A 81 8.99 1.44 3.43
N VAL A 82 8.88 1.11 2.15
CA VAL A 82 9.83 0.24 1.45
C VAL A 82 11.00 1.07 0.91
N ASP A 83 12.22 0.72 1.29
CA ASP A 83 13.44 1.31 0.76
C ASP A 83 13.90 0.58 -0.51
N ASN A 84 14.43 1.35 -1.47
CA ASN A 84 15.10 0.83 -2.66
C ASN A 84 16.38 1.61 -2.89
N GLY A 85 17.53 0.97 -2.64
CA GLY A 85 18.85 1.53 -2.86
C GLY A 85 19.24 2.63 -1.87
N LEU A 86 18.61 2.71 -0.67
CA LEU A 86 18.98 3.68 0.36
C LEU A 86 20.13 3.18 1.24
N PRO A 87 21.06 4.07 1.65
CA PRO A 87 22.19 3.69 2.52
C PRO A 87 21.75 3.10 3.87
N ARG A 88 20.61 3.59 4.42
CA ARG A 88 20.07 3.12 5.72
C ARG A 88 19.55 1.69 5.70
N SER A 89 19.45 1.09 4.54
CA SER A 89 19.04 -0.30 4.31
C SER A 89 20.05 -1.05 3.44
N ASP A 90 21.33 -0.72 3.58
CA ASP A 90 22.46 -1.34 2.87
C ASP A 90 22.30 -1.37 1.34
N PHE A 91 21.67 -0.32 0.78
CA PHE A 91 21.36 -0.19 -0.65
C PHE A 91 20.47 -1.33 -1.19
N ALA A 92 19.75 -2.03 -0.35
CA ALA A 92 18.89 -3.13 -0.73
C ALA A 92 17.70 -2.67 -1.61
N ASP A 93 17.33 -3.48 -2.59
CA ASP A 93 16.00 -3.47 -3.22
C ASP A 93 15.08 -4.35 -2.37
N GLN A 94 14.47 -3.76 -1.34
CA GLN A 94 13.72 -4.52 -0.33
C GLN A 94 12.51 -5.22 -0.93
N ALA A 95 11.75 -4.56 -1.82
CA ALA A 95 10.59 -5.16 -2.47
C ALA A 95 10.99 -6.43 -3.25
N LYS A 96 12.08 -6.34 -4.02
CA LYS A 96 12.60 -7.48 -4.77
C LYS A 96 13.04 -8.64 -3.87
N ILE A 97 13.81 -8.34 -2.81
CA ILE A 97 14.31 -9.37 -1.88
C ILE A 97 13.16 -10.11 -1.21
N ILE A 98 12.14 -9.37 -0.74
CA ILE A 98 10.96 -9.94 -0.09
C ILE A 98 10.16 -10.79 -1.10
N ALA A 99 9.91 -10.27 -2.30
CA ALA A 99 9.18 -10.96 -3.34
C ALA A 99 9.87 -12.26 -3.78
N ASP A 100 11.19 -12.22 -4.02
CA ASP A 100 11.97 -13.41 -4.38
C ASP A 100 11.90 -14.49 -3.28
N LYS A 101 12.01 -14.10 -2.02
CA LYS A 101 11.92 -15.01 -0.88
C LYS A 101 10.53 -15.64 -0.73
N LEU A 102 9.47 -14.91 -1.05
CA LEU A 102 8.09 -15.37 -0.99
C LEU A 102 7.64 -16.03 -2.30
N GLN A 103 8.44 -15.96 -3.35
CA GLN A 103 8.10 -16.42 -4.70
C GLN A 103 6.83 -15.73 -5.24
N MET A 104 6.76 -14.41 -5.07
CA MET A 104 5.62 -13.58 -5.48
C MET A 104 6.04 -12.59 -6.57
N ASN A 105 5.09 -12.22 -7.43
CA ASN A 105 5.23 -11.07 -8.31
C ASN A 105 5.20 -9.79 -7.49
N TYR A 106 5.82 -8.70 -7.95
CA TYR A 106 5.77 -7.44 -7.22
C TYR A 106 5.78 -6.22 -8.13
N VAL A 107 5.26 -5.13 -7.55
CA VAL A 107 5.41 -3.76 -8.05
C VAL A 107 5.93 -2.91 -6.91
N PHE A 108 6.90 -2.05 -7.20
CA PHE A 108 7.36 -1.00 -6.29
C PHE A 108 7.07 0.37 -6.90
N ALA A 109 6.42 1.25 -6.14
CA ALA A 109 6.11 2.62 -6.52
C ALA A 109 6.82 3.58 -5.57
N PRO A 110 7.87 4.29 -6.01
CA PRO A 110 8.51 5.31 -5.20
C PRO A 110 7.55 6.49 -4.98
N ALA A 111 7.43 6.94 -3.72
CA ALA A 111 6.80 8.21 -3.36
C ALA A 111 7.86 9.31 -3.20
N ILE A 112 9.08 8.95 -2.72
CA ILE A 112 10.17 9.88 -2.51
C ILE A 112 11.40 9.42 -3.29
N ASN A 113 11.98 10.34 -4.06
CA ASN A 113 13.28 10.17 -4.71
C ASN A 113 14.33 10.97 -3.95
N PHE A 114 15.31 10.27 -3.40
CA PHE A 114 16.48 10.89 -2.78
C PHE A 114 17.62 11.01 -3.80
N LEU A 115 18.70 11.71 -3.43
CA LEU A 115 19.92 11.75 -4.26
C LEU A 115 20.46 10.33 -4.52
N VAL A 116 20.32 9.44 -3.54
CA VAL A 116 20.67 8.02 -3.63
C VAL A 116 19.49 7.21 -3.13
N GLY A 117 18.90 6.38 -4.01
CA GLY A 117 17.79 5.50 -3.70
C GLY A 117 16.42 6.18 -3.60
N THR A 118 15.43 5.38 -3.37
CA THR A 118 14.02 5.78 -3.32
C THR A 118 13.30 5.10 -2.16
N TYR A 119 12.12 5.62 -1.82
CA TYR A 119 11.28 5.13 -0.73
C TYR A 119 9.81 5.23 -1.16
N GLY A 120 9.02 4.21 -0.84
CA GLY A 120 7.63 4.20 -1.27
C GLY A 120 6.82 2.99 -0.80
N ASN A 121 5.84 2.64 -1.62
CA ASN A 121 4.95 1.52 -1.39
C ASN A 121 5.25 0.36 -2.35
N ALA A 122 4.97 -0.86 -1.93
CA ALA A 122 5.04 -2.02 -2.82
C ALA A 122 3.78 -2.89 -2.68
N LEU A 123 3.43 -3.57 -3.77
CA LEU A 123 2.44 -4.63 -3.76
C LEU A 123 3.10 -5.92 -4.23
N LEU A 124 2.90 -7.00 -3.47
CA LEU A 124 3.30 -8.35 -3.86
C LEU A 124 2.04 -9.19 -4.09
N SER A 125 2.09 -10.06 -5.11
CA SER A 125 0.97 -10.92 -5.48
C SER A 125 1.46 -12.32 -5.87
N ARG A 126 0.78 -13.36 -5.38
CA ARG A 126 0.94 -14.73 -5.91
C ARG A 126 0.42 -14.86 -7.33
N TYR A 127 -0.51 -14.00 -7.70
CA TYR A 127 -1.15 -13.99 -9.01
C TYR A 127 -0.40 -13.07 -9.96
N PRO A 128 -0.57 -13.25 -11.29
CA PRO A 128 0.02 -12.36 -12.27
C PRO A 128 -0.45 -10.92 -12.09
N ILE A 129 0.47 -9.97 -12.23
CA ILE A 129 0.19 -8.55 -12.26
C ILE A 129 0.03 -8.14 -13.73
N LEU A 130 -1.14 -7.59 -14.08
CA LEU A 130 -1.48 -7.19 -15.43
C LEU A 130 -0.98 -5.78 -15.75
N SER A 131 -1.18 -4.87 -14.81
CA SER A 131 -0.78 -3.47 -14.95
C SER A 131 -0.58 -2.80 -13.59
N SER A 132 0.07 -1.65 -13.59
CA SER A 132 0.18 -0.81 -12.40
C SER A 132 0.29 0.67 -12.74
N THR A 133 -0.25 1.52 -11.88
CA THR A 133 -0.19 2.98 -11.97
C THR A 133 0.06 3.55 -10.58
N SER A 134 0.91 4.56 -10.49
CA SER A 134 1.10 5.33 -9.26
C SER A 134 0.70 6.78 -9.49
N VAL A 135 -0.08 7.33 -8.56
CA VAL A 135 -0.49 8.73 -8.58
C VAL A 135 -0.08 9.43 -7.30
N ASP A 136 0.39 10.65 -7.42
CA ASP A 136 0.78 11.46 -6.26
C ASP A 136 -0.46 11.92 -5.51
N LEU A 137 -0.41 11.82 -4.18
CA LEU A 137 -1.44 12.36 -3.30
C LEU A 137 -1.08 13.79 -2.85
N PRO A 138 -2.06 14.63 -2.53
CA PRO A 138 -1.79 15.94 -1.94
C PRO A 138 -0.91 15.82 -0.68
N TYR A 139 0.20 16.54 -0.63
CA TYR A 139 1.12 16.54 0.51
C TYR A 139 1.63 17.95 0.81
N HIS A 140 2.24 18.14 1.98
CA HIS A 140 2.88 19.39 2.37
C HIS A 140 4.38 19.21 2.67
N LEU A 141 4.74 18.18 3.44
CA LEU A 141 6.13 17.95 3.85
C LEU A 141 6.72 16.69 3.20
N GLU A 142 5.99 15.60 3.21
CA GLU A 142 6.49 14.31 2.74
C GLU A 142 5.57 13.78 1.63
N PRO A 143 6.11 13.57 0.42
CA PRO A 143 5.35 13.02 -0.69
C PRO A 143 4.68 11.69 -0.32
N ARG A 144 3.45 11.52 -0.77
CA ARG A 144 2.64 10.31 -0.62
C ARG A 144 2.05 9.93 -1.97
N SER A 145 1.82 8.64 -2.16
CA SER A 145 1.26 8.12 -3.40
C SER A 145 0.17 7.08 -3.13
N LEU A 146 -0.71 6.94 -4.11
CA LEU A 146 -1.60 5.82 -4.27
C LEU A 146 -1.01 4.92 -5.36
N LEU A 147 -0.73 3.66 -5.03
CA LEU A 147 -0.37 2.64 -6.00
C LEU A 147 -1.61 1.81 -6.32
N GLN A 148 -1.96 1.77 -7.59
CA GLN A 148 -2.99 0.90 -8.17
C GLN A 148 -2.31 -0.26 -8.89
N VAL A 149 -2.81 -1.47 -8.70
CA VAL A 149 -2.31 -2.68 -9.36
C VAL A 149 -3.48 -3.55 -9.81
N GLU A 150 -3.46 -3.94 -11.07
CA GLU A 150 -4.40 -4.91 -11.64
C GLU A 150 -3.81 -6.32 -11.53
N VAL A 151 -4.57 -7.24 -10.96
CA VAL A 151 -4.15 -8.62 -10.70
C VAL A 151 -5.11 -9.59 -11.38
N ASP A 152 -4.57 -10.61 -12.08
CA ASP A 152 -5.38 -11.68 -12.68
C ASP A 152 -5.56 -12.84 -11.70
N LEU A 153 -6.75 -13.00 -11.17
CA LEU A 153 -7.12 -14.11 -10.28
C LEU A 153 -7.51 -15.40 -11.03
N GLY A 154 -7.00 -15.58 -12.23
CA GLY A 154 -7.34 -16.74 -13.08
C GLY A 154 -8.53 -16.48 -13.99
N GLY A 155 -8.55 -15.31 -14.60
CA GLY A 155 -9.59 -14.83 -15.53
C GLY A 155 -10.60 -13.87 -14.90
N GLU A 156 -10.45 -13.53 -13.64
CA GLU A 156 -11.20 -12.48 -12.94
C GLU A 156 -10.20 -11.38 -12.52
N GLU A 157 -10.43 -10.16 -12.98
CA GLU A 157 -9.55 -9.03 -12.69
C GLU A 157 -9.88 -8.43 -11.32
N LEU A 158 -8.85 -8.17 -10.53
CA LEU A 158 -8.92 -7.52 -9.23
C LEU A 158 -8.08 -6.25 -9.25
N THR A 159 -8.68 -5.11 -8.92
CA THR A 159 -7.95 -3.87 -8.66
C THR A 159 -7.56 -3.77 -7.18
N VAL A 160 -6.27 -3.62 -6.92
CA VAL A 160 -5.75 -3.40 -5.57
C VAL A 160 -5.14 -2.01 -5.48
N PHE A 161 -5.65 -1.20 -4.55
CA PHE A 161 -5.08 0.09 -4.20
C PHE A 161 -4.30 -0.03 -2.89
N THR A 162 -3.09 0.53 -2.85
CA THR A 162 -2.34 0.68 -1.60
C THR A 162 -1.76 2.07 -1.43
N THR A 163 -1.76 2.54 -0.19
CA THR A 163 -1.27 3.88 0.16
C THR A 163 -0.61 3.90 1.53
N HIS A 164 0.18 4.96 1.78
CA HIS A 164 0.63 5.38 3.10
C HIS A 164 0.32 6.86 3.24
N LEU A 165 -0.68 7.22 4.07
CA LEU A 165 -1.15 8.60 4.20
C LEU A 165 -0.25 9.45 5.12
N GLY A 166 -0.41 10.77 5.01
CA GLY A 166 0.36 11.74 5.76
C GLY A 166 0.08 11.70 7.28
N LEU A 167 1.07 12.10 8.07
CA LEU A 167 0.96 12.15 9.53
C LEU A 167 0.04 13.28 10.02
N LYS A 168 -0.05 14.40 9.27
CA LYS A 168 -0.87 15.54 9.64
C LYS A 168 -2.32 15.36 9.22
N LYS A 169 -3.25 15.60 10.14
CA LYS A 169 -4.70 15.50 9.86
C LYS A 169 -5.13 16.42 8.70
N SER A 170 -4.55 17.62 8.58
CA SER A 170 -4.86 18.53 7.47
C SER A 170 -4.44 18.03 6.10
N GLU A 171 -3.38 17.22 6.02
CA GLU A 171 -2.98 16.54 4.78
C GLU A 171 -3.95 15.40 4.49
N ARG A 172 -4.25 14.56 5.51
CA ARG A 172 -5.18 13.44 5.33
C ARG A 172 -6.58 13.86 4.89
N ILE A 173 -7.08 15.01 5.33
CA ILE A 173 -8.37 15.54 4.83
C ILE A 173 -8.33 15.64 3.30
N LYS A 174 -7.33 16.32 2.73
CA LYS A 174 -7.18 16.47 1.28
C LYS A 174 -6.91 15.14 0.57
N GLN A 175 -6.13 14.25 1.22
CA GLN A 175 -5.84 12.93 0.69
C GLN A 175 -7.11 12.07 0.63
N PHE A 176 -7.96 12.10 1.65
CA PHE A 176 -9.24 11.37 1.65
C PHE A 176 -10.24 11.93 0.63
N GLU A 177 -10.29 13.25 0.42
CA GLU A 177 -11.08 13.87 -0.64
C GLU A 177 -10.61 13.35 -2.01
N TYR A 178 -9.32 13.43 -2.30
CA TYR A 178 -8.75 12.92 -3.55
C TYR A 178 -9.00 11.42 -3.75
N LEU A 179 -8.79 10.61 -2.71
CA LEU A 179 -8.97 9.17 -2.76
C LEU A 179 -10.43 8.78 -2.98
N TYR A 180 -11.38 9.51 -2.39
CA TYR A 180 -12.80 9.29 -2.62
C TYR A 180 -13.15 9.46 -4.10
N ASP A 181 -12.77 10.61 -4.68
CA ASP A 181 -13.03 10.91 -6.10
C ASP A 181 -12.39 9.85 -7.02
N TYR A 182 -11.16 9.41 -6.68
CA TYR A 182 -10.45 8.40 -7.46
C TYR A 182 -11.09 7.02 -7.38
N LEU A 183 -11.55 6.60 -6.19
CA LEU A 183 -12.17 5.30 -5.97
C LEU A 183 -13.60 5.21 -6.53
N GLU A 184 -14.29 6.35 -6.69
CA GLU A 184 -15.65 6.39 -7.24
C GLU A 184 -15.71 5.83 -8.65
N ASP A 185 -14.66 6.01 -9.46
CA ASP A 185 -14.54 5.48 -10.82
C ASP A 185 -14.49 3.94 -10.88
N TYR A 186 -14.22 3.28 -9.75
CA TYR A 186 -14.10 1.81 -9.63
C TYR A 186 -15.30 1.16 -8.95
N THR A 187 -16.39 1.90 -8.79
CA THR A 187 -17.63 1.32 -8.24
C THR A 187 -18.21 0.28 -9.19
N GLY A 188 -18.51 -0.91 -8.66
CA GLY A 188 -19.04 -2.03 -9.47
C GLY A 188 -17.97 -3.05 -9.90
N GLU A 189 -16.69 -2.79 -9.62
CA GLU A 189 -15.59 -3.70 -9.91
C GLU A 189 -15.07 -4.39 -8.62
N PRO A 190 -14.40 -5.56 -8.73
CA PRO A 190 -13.70 -6.16 -7.58
C PRO A 190 -12.53 -5.27 -7.16
N VAL A 191 -12.65 -4.64 -5.98
CA VAL A 191 -11.65 -3.69 -5.46
C VAL A 191 -11.25 -4.06 -4.04
N ILE A 192 -9.95 -3.95 -3.76
CA ILE A 192 -9.36 -3.94 -2.41
C ILE A 192 -8.60 -2.62 -2.23
N PHE A 193 -8.87 -1.91 -1.12
CA PHE A 193 -8.12 -0.72 -0.74
C PHE A 193 -7.46 -0.96 0.61
N ILE A 194 -6.12 -0.97 0.63
CA ILE A 194 -5.32 -1.50 1.72
C ILE A 194 -4.12 -0.59 2.01
N GLY A 195 -3.68 -0.46 3.27
CA GLY A 195 -2.49 0.30 3.59
C GLY A 195 -2.43 0.86 5.00
N ASP A 196 -1.45 1.75 5.23
CA ASP A 196 -1.31 2.58 6.42
C ASP A 196 -1.98 3.94 6.18
N PHE A 197 -3.12 4.15 6.82
CA PHE A 197 -3.90 5.39 6.67
C PHE A 197 -3.53 6.45 7.69
N ASN A 198 -2.63 6.14 8.64
CA ASN A 198 -2.31 7.03 9.75
C ASN A 198 -3.56 7.61 10.46
N THR A 199 -4.68 6.90 10.35
CA THR A 199 -6.02 7.35 10.75
C THR A 199 -6.71 6.22 11.50
N ARG A 200 -7.25 6.53 12.68
CA ARG A 200 -7.94 5.54 13.51
C ARG A 200 -9.26 5.11 12.86
N ALA A 201 -9.64 3.86 13.09
CA ALA A 201 -10.85 3.28 12.53
C ALA A 201 -12.15 4.06 12.87
N ASP A 202 -12.17 4.80 13.98
CA ASP A 202 -13.31 5.60 14.42
C ASP A 202 -13.30 7.06 13.90
N ASP A 203 -12.28 7.47 13.14
CA ASP A 203 -12.21 8.84 12.58
C ASP A 203 -13.26 9.03 11.47
N PRO A 204 -14.03 10.14 11.49
CA PRO A 204 -15.02 10.48 10.46
C PRO A 204 -14.44 10.60 9.04
N LEU A 205 -13.14 10.77 8.86
CA LEU A 205 -12.48 10.81 7.54
C LEU A 205 -12.76 9.55 6.70
N PHE A 206 -13.04 8.41 7.33
CA PHE A 206 -13.41 7.18 6.61
C PHE A 206 -14.86 7.15 6.13
N THR A 207 -15.71 8.09 6.56
CA THR A 207 -17.13 8.06 6.19
C THR A 207 -17.38 8.05 4.68
N PRO A 208 -16.71 8.88 3.86
CA PRO A 208 -16.88 8.82 2.40
C PRO A 208 -16.42 7.47 1.81
N VAL A 209 -15.24 6.97 2.20
CA VAL A 209 -14.72 5.68 1.70
C VAL A 209 -15.68 4.53 2.04
N ARG A 210 -16.31 4.55 3.23
CA ARG A 210 -17.30 3.55 3.65
C ARG A 210 -18.61 3.59 2.89
N THR A 211 -18.87 4.63 2.10
CA THR A 211 -20.02 4.64 1.17
C THR A 211 -19.73 3.84 -0.10
N LEU A 212 -18.46 3.71 -0.48
CA LEU A 212 -18.00 2.98 -1.67
C LEU A 212 -17.58 1.55 -1.34
N LEU A 213 -16.87 1.37 -0.22
CA LEU A 213 -16.23 0.12 0.18
C LEU A 213 -16.67 -0.33 1.58
N GLN A 214 -16.69 -1.62 1.79
CA GLN A 214 -16.96 -2.21 3.10
C GLN A 214 -15.72 -2.06 4.00
N ASP A 215 -15.95 -1.71 5.27
CA ASP A 215 -14.95 -1.78 6.35
C ASP A 215 -15.37 -2.89 7.33
N PRO A 216 -14.91 -4.14 7.13
CA PRO A 216 -15.36 -5.27 7.93
C PRO A 216 -15.01 -5.16 9.41
N LEU A 217 -13.85 -4.57 9.73
CA LEU A 217 -13.40 -4.42 11.11
C LEU A 217 -14.25 -3.39 11.87
N PHE A 218 -14.53 -2.25 11.24
CA PHE A 218 -15.39 -1.21 11.82
C PHE A 218 -16.82 -1.71 12.01
N LYS A 219 -17.40 -2.34 10.98
CA LYS A 219 -18.77 -2.90 11.03
C LYS A 219 -18.93 -3.92 12.16
N ARG A 220 -17.90 -4.72 12.43
CA ARG A 220 -17.87 -5.76 13.48
C ARG A 220 -17.39 -5.24 14.83
N LYS A 221 -17.01 -3.97 14.93
CA LYS A 221 -16.36 -3.37 16.11
C LYS A 221 -15.11 -4.14 16.56
N GLN A 222 -14.44 -4.81 15.62
CA GLN A 222 -13.19 -5.52 15.85
C GLN A 222 -12.03 -4.53 15.84
N ARG A 223 -11.26 -4.51 16.92
CA ARG A 223 -10.07 -3.67 17.03
C ARG A 223 -8.84 -4.55 16.97
N LEU A 224 -7.92 -4.21 16.07
CA LEU A 224 -6.61 -4.83 15.98
C LEU A 224 -5.57 -3.83 16.49
N LEU A 225 -4.55 -4.31 17.19
CA LEU A 225 -3.40 -3.49 17.55
C LEU A 225 -2.41 -3.57 16.38
N THR A 226 -2.20 -2.45 15.68
CA THR A 226 -1.34 -2.43 14.50
C THR A 226 -0.02 -1.68 14.69
N ILE A 227 0.19 -1.08 15.88
CA ILE A 227 1.43 -0.40 16.26
C ILE A 227 1.92 -0.96 17.59
N SER A 228 3.22 -1.25 17.69
CA SER A 228 3.87 -1.74 18.90
C SER A 228 3.95 -0.64 19.99
N GLY A 229 3.84 -1.03 21.26
CA GLY A 229 4.13 -0.17 22.42
C GLY A 229 3.13 0.93 22.73
N LYS A 230 2.09 1.16 21.93
CA LYS A 230 1.12 2.25 22.13
C LYS A 230 -0.33 1.77 22.06
N VAL A 231 -0.83 1.20 23.14
CA VAL A 231 -2.24 0.74 23.26
C VAL A 231 -3.27 1.83 22.91
N THR A 232 -2.89 3.10 22.94
CA THR A 232 -3.79 4.24 22.68
C THR A 232 -4.04 4.55 21.21
N TYR A 233 -3.21 4.09 20.29
CA TYR A 233 -3.36 4.45 18.86
C TYR A 233 -4.33 3.56 18.09
N GLY A 234 -4.54 2.31 18.53
CA GLY A 234 -5.49 1.40 17.89
C GLY A 234 -5.08 1.00 16.45
N THR A 235 -6.08 0.63 15.67
CA THR A 235 -5.92 0.25 14.26
C THR A 235 -5.75 1.50 13.39
N ILE A 236 -4.63 1.63 12.69
CA ILE A 236 -4.38 2.67 11.66
C ILE A 236 -4.05 2.08 10.29
N ASP A 237 -3.73 0.79 10.27
CA ASP A 237 -3.58 -0.01 9.05
C ASP A 237 -4.92 -0.67 8.74
N HIS A 238 -5.46 -0.46 7.54
CA HIS A 238 -6.82 -0.85 7.19
C HIS A 238 -6.88 -1.63 5.88
N ILE A 239 -7.94 -2.45 5.76
CA ILE A 239 -8.29 -3.20 4.55
C ILE A 239 -9.78 -2.97 4.29
N PHE A 240 -10.08 -2.27 3.19
CA PHE A 240 -11.43 -2.04 2.68
C PHE A 240 -11.69 -2.93 1.47
N LEU A 241 -12.91 -3.36 1.30
CA LEU A 241 -13.33 -4.34 0.31
C LEU A 241 -14.52 -3.82 -0.48
N SER A 242 -14.54 -4.01 -1.80
CA SER A 242 -15.77 -3.83 -2.57
C SER A 242 -16.83 -4.88 -2.16
N PRO A 243 -18.13 -4.68 -2.53
CA PRO A 243 -19.20 -5.63 -2.22
C PRO A 243 -19.00 -7.04 -2.80
N HIS A 244 -18.02 -7.24 -3.68
CA HIS A 244 -17.69 -8.54 -4.26
C HIS A 244 -17.02 -9.50 -3.28
N PHE A 245 -16.59 -9.01 -2.11
CA PHE A 245 -15.88 -9.82 -1.13
C PHE A 245 -16.68 -10.07 0.12
N ASN A 246 -16.65 -11.31 0.60
CA ASN A 246 -17.11 -11.68 1.94
C ASN A 246 -15.92 -11.78 2.89
N TYR A 247 -16.02 -11.06 4.01
CA TYR A 247 -15.09 -11.16 5.11
C TYR A 247 -15.23 -12.49 5.85
N VAL A 248 -14.11 -13.15 6.13
CA VAL A 248 -14.05 -14.37 6.94
C VAL A 248 -13.50 -14.07 8.34
N TYR A 249 -12.25 -13.66 8.44
CA TYR A 249 -11.61 -13.21 9.67
C TYR A 249 -10.45 -12.25 9.38
N ALA A 250 -10.00 -11.55 10.45
CA ALA A 250 -8.75 -10.78 10.41
C ALA A 250 -8.04 -10.87 11.76
N TYR A 251 -6.72 -10.74 11.71
CA TYR A 251 -5.87 -10.68 12.89
C TYR A 251 -4.64 -9.82 12.61
N ALA A 252 -4.00 -9.38 13.70
CA ALA A 252 -2.68 -8.76 13.67
C ALA A 252 -1.82 -9.50 14.70
N PRO A 253 -0.80 -10.28 14.29
CA PRO A 253 0.10 -10.91 15.22
C PRO A 253 0.92 -9.83 15.96
N SER A 254 1.12 -10.01 17.26
CA SER A 254 1.86 -9.04 18.08
C SER A 254 3.37 -9.30 18.06
N PHE A 255 3.91 -9.62 16.89
CA PHE A 255 5.35 -9.79 16.66
C PHE A 255 5.72 -9.22 15.29
N GLY A 256 6.96 -8.85 15.12
CA GLY A 256 7.53 -8.29 13.91
C GLY A 256 8.71 -7.38 14.23
N ARG A 257 9.54 -7.10 13.23
CA ARG A 257 10.69 -6.21 13.35
C ARG A 257 10.30 -4.74 13.37
N SER A 258 9.23 -4.40 12.65
CA SER A 258 8.72 -3.03 12.53
C SER A 258 8.05 -2.57 13.83
N ASP A 259 7.88 -1.27 13.97
CA ASP A 259 6.99 -0.66 14.96
C ASP A 259 5.50 -0.80 14.61
N HIS A 260 5.18 -1.30 13.41
CA HIS A 260 3.86 -1.81 13.05
C HIS A 260 3.80 -3.33 13.15
N PHE A 261 2.58 -3.87 13.25
CA PHE A 261 2.28 -5.28 13.10
C PHE A 261 1.57 -5.53 11.77
N PRO A 262 1.85 -6.63 11.06
CA PRO A 262 1.12 -6.96 9.85
C PRO A 262 -0.36 -7.19 10.16
N VAL A 263 -1.25 -6.62 9.36
CA VAL A 263 -2.70 -6.90 9.43
C VAL A 263 -3.04 -7.90 8.35
N SER A 264 -3.52 -9.07 8.76
CA SER A 264 -3.95 -10.14 7.86
C SER A 264 -5.47 -10.24 7.86
N MET A 265 -6.08 -10.34 6.67
CA MET A 265 -7.52 -10.52 6.48
C MET A 265 -7.79 -11.62 5.46
N ARG A 266 -8.63 -12.58 5.83
CA ARG A 266 -9.12 -13.61 4.92
C ARG A 266 -10.49 -13.25 4.39
N VAL A 267 -10.63 -13.34 3.06
CA VAL A 267 -11.85 -12.97 2.33
C VAL A 267 -12.19 -14.03 1.29
N VAL A 268 -13.43 -14.07 0.85
CA VAL A 268 -13.89 -14.90 -0.28
C VAL A 268 -14.43 -13.99 -1.36
N LEU A 269 -13.96 -14.14 -2.58
CA LEU A 269 -14.49 -13.44 -3.75
C LEU A 269 -15.78 -14.13 -4.22
N GLU A 270 -16.90 -13.39 -4.25
CA GLU A 270 -18.16 -13.85 -4.83
C GLU A 270 -18.13 -13.65 -6.35
N THR A 271 -18.07 -14.75 -7.12
CA THR A 271 -18.25 -14.67 -8.57
C THR A 271 -19.74 -14.58 -8.92
N GLY A 272 -20.07 -13.69 -9.84
CA GLY A 272 -21.39 -13.67 -10.48
C GLY A 272 -22.38 -12.58 -10.07
N LYS A 273 -22.01 -11.60 -9.24
CA LYS A 273 -22.78 -10.36 -9.12
C LYS A 273 -22.37 -9.32 -10.19
N LYS A 274 -22.56 -9.63 -11.47
CA LYS A 274 -22.73 -8.56 -12.44
C LYS A 274 -24.10 -7.94 -12.14
N GLU A 275 -24.10 -6.84 -11.39
CA GLU A 275 -25.28 -5.98 -11.37
C GLU A 275 -25.55 -5.59 -12.83
N LYS A 276 -26.72 -6.04 -13.33
CA LYS A 276 -27.22 -5.55 -14.60
C LYS A 276 -27.30 -4.04 -14.48
N SER A 277 -26.37 -3.33 -15.12
CA SER A 277 -26.52 -1.91 -15.36
C SER A 277 -27.92 -1.73 -15.94
N ALA A 278 -28.75 -1.00 -15.24
CA ALA A 278 -30.07 -0.60 -15.72
C ALA A 278 -29.87 0.35 -16.90
N SER A 279 -29.55 -0.20 -18.07
CA SER A 279 -29.84 0.46 -19.33
C SER A 279 -31.31 0.25 -19.61
N SER A 280 -32.15 1.13 -19.14
CA SER A 280 -33.49 1.22 -19.67
C SER A 280 -33.85 2.68 -19.88
N ASN A 281 -33.93 2.98 -21.15
CA ASN A 281 -35.01 3.76 -21.75
C ASN A 281 -35.35 5.12 -21.09
N ARG A 282 -34.89 6.21 -21.62
CA ARG A 282 -35.74 7.12 -22.43
C ARG A 282 -34.95 8.31 -22.93
#